data_bb50542cb1585b34b3bf1159d2631f61
#
_entry.id   bb50542cb1585b34b3bf1159d2631f61
#
_cell.length_a   1.000
_cell.length_b   1.000
_cell.length_c   1.000
_cell.angle_alpha   90.00
_cell.angle_beta   90.00
_cell.angle_gamma   90.00
#
_symmetry.space_group_name_H-M   'P 1'
#
loop_
_entity.id
_entity.type
_entity.pdbx_description
1 polymer ?
#
loop_
_entity_poly.entity_id
_entity_poly.type
_entity_poly.pdbx_seq_one_letter_code
_entity_poly.pdbx_strand_id
1 'polypeptide(L)'
;MRGFAAILERFLAVTTTLYVGMGAFAQWVTAPVTAPGVQYQTFQSAAAGQTVSFHVWLPSEYTSQPARVFPLLIWLHGSGDGTSGIPWLSAYFSTAMAQGVIPPMIILFPNGMPYSMWCDSRDGRVPMERVVIDDLLPFVDANYRTIGGRHRILEGFSMGGQGAGRLGFRRTDLFAGLSMLGAGPLQDDFLEAPLGSDISPVKRAMIYQNVWGNDAAYYTLQHPKTVITQQAAAVIGRRTVVRQALGSLDTLVPMNQDFDAFLTSLGVPHTLTVAPGIGHSASDLLPALGFGQWAFYNAALAEACRPLTDVDGSGVVDAGDVSLLLLDFGMTGSPADVDADGAVTGSDLAMLLLDFGTACDA
;
A
#
# COMPACT_ATOMS: atom_id res chain seq x y z
N MET A 1 -8.40 -19.09 -66.33
CA MET A 1 -8.27 -19.59 -64.94
C MET A 1 -7.00 -19.00 -64.27
N ARG A 2 -6.91 -17.68 -64.11
CA ARG A 2 -5.81 -17.00 -63.42
C ARG A 2 -6.36 -15.79 -62.65
N GLY A 3 -7.40 -15.97 -61.87
CA GLY A 3 -8.05 -14.85 -61.14
C GLY A 3 -8.55 -15.17 -59.74
N PHE A 4 -8.42 -16.40 -59.27
CA PHE A 4 -8.98 -16.82 -57.99
C PHE A 4 -7.95 -17.04 -56.85
N ALA A 5 -6.64 -17.06 -57.17
CA ALA A 5 -5.60 -17.31 -56.17
C ALA A 5 -5.13 -16.06 -55.41
N ALA A 6 -5.38 -14.85 -55.91
CA ALA A 6 -4.86 -13.62 -55.33
C ALA A 6 -5.78 -12.97 -54.24
N ILE A 7 -6.99 -13.49 -54.07
CA ILE A 7 -7.95 -12.95 -53.07
C ILE A 7 -7.88 -13.72 -51.75
N LEU A 8 -7.37 -14.94 -51.74
CA LEU A 8 -7.29 -15.78 -50.54
C LEU A 8 -6.07 -15.43 -49.64
N GLU A 9 -5.00 -14.87 -50.22
CA GLU A 9 -3.80 -14.50 -49.47
C GLU A 9 -3.93 -13.15 -48.69
N ARG A 10 -4.89 -12.31 -49.06
CA ARG A 10 -5.11 -11.02 -48.36
C ARG A 10 -6.03 -11.13 -47.16
N PHE A 11 -6.76 -12.23 -47.01
CA PHE A 11 -7.62 -12.44 -45.83
C PHE A 11 -6.94 -13.18 -44.66
N LEU A 12 -5.78 -13.84 -44.90
CA LEU A 12 -5.03 -14.52 -43.83
C LEU A 12 -4.03 -13.58 -43.10
N ALA A 13 -3.74 -12.41 -43.62
CA ALA A 13 -2.76 -11.47 -43.02
C ALA A 13 -3.37 -10.48 -42.01
N VAL A 14 -4.71 -10.43 -41.90
CA VAL A 14 -5.38 -9.46 -41.02
C VAL A 14 -5.77 -10.06 -39.64
N THR A 15 -5.76 -11.40 -39.54
CA THR A 15 -6.18 -12.09 -38.29
C THR A 15 -5.03 -12.36 -37.31
N THR A 16 -3.78 -12.13 -37.69
CA THR A 16 -2.63 -12.44 -36.80
C THR A 16 -2.10 -11.22 -36.04
N THR A 17 -2.58 -10.01 -36.35
CA THR A 17 -2.05 -8.77 -35.69
C THR A 17 -2.88 -8.30 -34.52
N LEU A 18 -4.01 -8.91 -34.19
CA LEU A 18 -4.89 -8.52 -33.08
C LEU A 18 -4.67 -9.33 -31.80
N TYR A 19 -3.75 -10.30 -31.77
CA TYR A 19 -3.52 -11.14 -30.59
C TYR A 19 -2.26 -10.79 -29.77
N VAL A 20 -1.46 -9.81 -30.20
CA VAL A 20 -0.22 -9.42 -29.50
C VAL A 20 -0.47 -8.38 -28.39
N GLY A 21 -1.66 -7.76 -28.32
CA GLY A 21 -1.96 -6.70 -27.36
C GLY A 21 -2.54 -7.14 -26.01
N MET A 22 -3.03 -8.37 -25.87
CA MET A 22 -3.73 -8.80 -24.65
C MET A 22 -2.88 -9.61 -23.65
N GLY A 23 -1.68 -10.06 -24.04
CA GLY A 23 -0.85 -10.95 -23.20
C GLY A 23 -0.01 -10.27 -22.13
N ALA A 24 0.15 -8.94 -22.16
CA ALA A 24 1.06 -8.24 -21.25
C ALA A 24 0.38 -7.66 -19.98
N PHE A 25 -0.95 -7.72 -19.86
CA PHE A 25 -1.68 -7.04 -18.79
C PHE A 25 -2.20 -7.94 -17.67
N ALA A 26 -2.28 -9.24 -17.85
CA ALA A 26 -2.88 -10.14 -16.87
C ALA A 26 -1.96 -11.33 -16.57
N GLN A 27 -0.73 -11.05 -16.12
CA GLN A 27 0.16 -12.11 -15.64
C GLN A 27 0.00 -12.25 -14.13
N TRP A 28 -0.99 -13.05 -13.70
CA TRP A 28 -1.24 -13.34 -12.29
C TRP A 28 -0.14 -14.20 -11.64
N VAL A 29 0.70 -14.83 -12.42
CA VAL A 29 1.81 -15.67 -11.97
C VAL A 29 3.11 -15.14 -12.54
N THR A 30 4.04 -14.74 -11.68
CA THR A 30 5.41 -14.31 -12.05
C THR A 30 6.38 -15.48 -12.00
N ALA A 31 7.58 -15.32 -12.54
CA ALA A 31 8.67 -16.27 -12.30
C ALA A 31 9.13 -16.21 -10.84
N PRO A 32 9.59 -17.33 -10.26
CA PRO A 32 10.22 -17.35 -8.94
C PRO A 32 11.48 -16.48 -8.89
N VAL A 33 11.65 -15.74 -7.79
CA VAL A 33 12.88 -15.02 -7.47
C VAL A 33 13.68 -15.83 -6.45
N THR A 34 14.96 -16.04 -6.75
CA THR A 34 15.89 -16.69 -5.83
C THR A 34 16.70 -15.64 -5.08
N ALA A 35 16.48 -15.51 -3.77
CA ALA A 35 17.26 -14.68 -2.85
C ALA A 35 17.20 -15.28 -1.44
N PRO A 36 18.21 -15.01 -0.57
CA PRO A 36 18.22 -15.54 0.80
C PRO A 36 16.96 -15.17 1.57
N GLY A 37 16.29 -16.17 2.15
CA GLY A 37 15.06 -15.99 2.94
C GLY A 37 13.78 -15.72 2.12
N VAL A 38 13.86 -15.53 0.81
CA VAL A 38 12.73 -15.32 -0.08
C VAL A 38 12.14 -16.66 -0.50
N GLN A 39 10.83 -16.79 -0.40
CA GLN A 39 10.05 -17.92 -0.87
C GLN A 39 9.05 -17.45 -1.93
N TYR A 40 8.96 -18.18 -3.03
CA TYR A 40 7.92 -18.02 -4.03
C TYR A 40 6.72 -18.87 -3.67
N GLN A 41 5.52 -18.28 -3.73
CA GLN A 41 4.28 -18.93 -3.36
C GLN A 41 3.17 -18.61 -4.36
N THR A 42 2.15 -19.45 -4.36
CA THR A 42 0.92 -19.23 -5.12
C THR A 42 -0.29 -19.56 -4.28
N PHE A 43 -1.41 -18.93 -4.56
CA PHE A 43 -2.70 -19.22 -3.92
C PHE A 43 -3.84 -19.09 -4.94
N GLN A 44 -4.99 -19.67 -4.62
CA GLN A 44 -6.20 -19.48 -5.43
C GLN A 44 -6.91 -18.22 -4.96
N SER A 45 -7.01 -17.23 -5.82
CA SER A 45 -7.76 -16.01 -5.55
C SER A 45 -9.19 -16.15 -6.04
N ALA A 46 -10.14 -15.94 -5.15
CA ALA A 46 -11.56 -15.92 -5.50
C ALA A 46 -11.90 -14.69 -6.36
N ALA A 47 -11.31 -13.54 -6.04
CA ALA A 47 -11.50 -12.30 -6.78
C ALA A 47 -10.97 -12.41 -8.23
N ALA A 48 -9.76 -12.97 -8.42
CA ALA A 48 -9.18 -13.16 -9.74
C ALA A 48 -9.76 -14.38 -10.49
N GLY A 49 -10.40 -15.32 -9.79
CA GLY A 49 -10.89 -16.57 -10.35
C GLY A 49 -9.79 -17.51 -10.81
N GLN A 50 -8.55 -17.34 -10.33
CA GLN A 50 -7.38 -18.10 -10.79
C GLN A 50 -6.23 -18.06 -9.77
N THR A 51 -5.18 -18.83 -10.07
CA THR A 51 -3.94 -18.84 -9.30
C THR A 51 -3.21 -17.50 -9.42
N VAL A 52 -2.79 -16.95 -8.26
CA VAL A 52 -2.00 -15.72 -8.14
C VAL A 52 -0.71 -16.04 -7.41
N SER A 53 0.42 -15.46 -7.86
CA SER A 53 1.70 -15.60 -7.21
C SER A 53 2.03 -14.43 -6.30
N PHE A 54 2.87 -14.70 -5.29
CA PHE A 54 3.50 -13.69 -4.46
C PHE A 54 4.86 -14.21 -3.97
N HIS A 55 5.69 -13.31 -3.45
CA HIS A 55 6.89 -13.70 -2.73
C HIS A 55 6.76 -13.28 -1.27
N VAL A 56 7.39 -14.04 -0.38
CA VAL A 56 7.46 -13.74 1.04
C VAL A 56 8.89 -13.93 1.53
N TRP A 57 9.40 -12.98 2.30
CA TRP A 57 10.65 -13.11 3.02
C TRP A 57 10.35 -13.35 4.50
N LEU A 58 11.02 -14.33 5.10
CA LEU A 58 10.85 -14.68 6.50
C LEU A 58 12.12 -14.37 7.30
N PRO A 59 12.02 -13.69 8.47
CA PRO A 59 13.17 -13.44 9.32
C PRO A 59 13.75 -14.74 9.90
N SER A 60 15.01 -14.73 10.31
CA SER A 60 15.67 -15.92 10.89
C SER A 60 14.96 -16.43 12.14
N GLU A 61 14.36 -15.54 12.91
CA GLU A 61 13.54 -15.81 14.09
C GLU A 61 12.30 -16.63 13.76
N TYR A 62 11.83 -16.59 12.52
CA TYR A 62 10.71 -17.41 12.08
C TYR A 62 11.01 -18.92 12.24
N THR A 63 12.27 -19.33 12.06
CA THR A 63 12.69 -20.72 12.30
C THR A 63 13.17 -20.93 13.72
N SER A 64 13.95 -20.01 14.29
CA SER A 64 14.57 -20.18 15.60
C SER A 64 13.62 -19.98 16.78
N GLN A 65 12.49 -19.27 16.56
CA GLN A 65 11.48 -18.97 17.59
C GLN A 65 10.08 -19.41 17.11
N PRO A 66 9.76 -20.71 17.15
CA PRO A 66 8.56 -21.27 16.51
C PRO A 66 7.22 -20.78 17.10
N ALA A 67 7.22 -20.28 18.33
CA ALA A 67 6.02 -19.71 18.97
C ALA A 67 5.82 -18.22 18.67
N ARG A 68 6.84 -17.54 18.12
CA ARG A 68 6.78 -16.09 17.86
C ARG A 68 5.89 -15.78 16.68
N VAL A 69 5.08 -14.73 16.81
CA VAL A 69 4.32 -14.08 15.74
C VAL A 69 5.02 -12.78 15.30
N PHE A 70 4.76 -12.32 14.10
CA PHE A 70 5.51 -11.22 13.48
C PHE A 70 4.58 -10.18 12.88
N PRO A 71 4.91 -8.89 12.95
CA PRO A 71 4.26 -7.88 12.13
C PRO A 71 4.56 -8.11 10.65
N LEU A 72 3.75 -7.51 9.78
CA LEU A 72 3.82 -7.69 8.33
C LEU A 72 4.17 -6.38 7.63
N LEU A 73 5.26 -6.36 6.88
CA LEU A 73 5.56 -5.31 5.91
C LEU A 73 5.10 -5.76 4.52
N ILE A 74 4.22 -5.00 3.88
CA ILE A 74 3.72 -5.28 2.54
C ILE A 74 4.33 -4.26 1.60
N TRP A 75 5.16 -4.75 0.65
CA TRP A 75 5.81 -3.91 -0.34
C TRP A 75 5.07 -3.94 -1.67
N LEU A 76 4.56 -2.80 -2.09
CA LEU A 76 3.92 -2.59 -3.38
C LEU A 76 4.94 -2.06 -4.39
N HIS A 77 5.22 -2.85 -5.42
CA HIS A 77 6.20 -2.47 -6.45
C HIS A 77 5.69 -1.34 -7.36
N GLY A 78 6.59 -0.65 -8.02
CA GLY A 78 6.31 0.36 -9.04
C GLY A 78 5.85 -0.24 -10.37
N SER A 79 5.62 0.61 -11.38
CA SER A 79 5.26 0.17 -12.73
C SER A 79 6.36 -0.69 -13.35
N GLY A 80 5.97 -1.74 -14.09
CA GLY A 80 6.87 -2.66 -14.77
C GLY A 80 7.05 -3.99 -14.05
N ASP A 81 8.25 -4.57 -14.11
CA ASP A 81 8.55 -5.84 -13.45
C ASP A 81 8.59 -5.66 -11.93
N GLY A 82 7.64 -6.28 -11.24
CA GLY A 82 7.51 -6.23 -9.79
C GLY A 82 8.49 -7.12 -9.03
N THR A 83 9.29 -7.93 -9.70
CA THR A 83 10.13 -8.95 -9.06
C THR A 83 11.59 -8.54 -8.92
N SER A 84 12.10 -7.66 -9.76
CA SER A 84 13.52 -7.27 -9.81
C SER A 84 14.04 -6.63 -8.53
N GLY A 85 13.20 -5.89 -7.79
CA GLY A 85 13.56 -5.25 -6.52
C GLY A 85 13.62 -6.19 -5.31
N ILE A 86 13.01 -7.37 -5.38
CA ILE A 86 12.85 -8.27 -4.22
C ILE A 86 14.18 -8.66 -3.56
N PRO A 87 15.24 -9.07 -4.30
CA PRO A 87 16.52 -9.46 -3.68
C PRO A 87 17.16 -8.32 -2.89
N TRP A 88 17.15 -7.12 -3.45
CA TRP A 88 17.72 -5.94 -2.80
C TRP A 88 16.90 -5.51 -1.57
N LEU A 89 15.58 -5.42 -1.70
CA LEU A 89 14.68 -5.01 -0.61
C LEU A 89 14.75 -5.99 0.57
N SER A 90 14.73 -7.30 0.30
CA SER A 90 14.84 -8.30 1.35
C SER A 90 16.18 -8.21 2.08
N ALA A 91 17.29 -7.97 1.37
CA ALA A 91 18.60 -7.75 1.97
C ALA A 91 18.66 -6.45 2.79
N TYR A 92 18.06 -5.38 2.29
CA TYR A 92 18.03 -4.06 2.94
C TYR A 92 17.30 -4.13 4.29
N PHE A 93 16.07 -4.65 4.30
CA PHE A 93 15.29 -4.78 5.53
C PHE A 93 15.86 -5.83 6.50
N SER A 94 16.35 -6.96 5.99
CA SER A 94 16.98 -7.98 6.85
C SER A 94 18.21 -7.46 7.58
N THR A 95 18.99 -6.58 6.93
CA THR A 95 20.14 -5.91 7.57
C THR A 95 19.68 -5.03 8.74
N ALA A 96 18.63 -4.24 8.56
CA ALA A 96 18.09 -3.38 9.62
C ALA A 96 17.52 -4.21 10.79
N MET A 97 16.82 -5.31 10.50
CA MET A 97 16.33 -6.25 11.51
C MET A 97 17.49 -6.90 12.27
N ALA A 98 18.52 -7.38 11.57
CA ALA A 98 19.71 -7.99 12.18
C ALA A 98 20.49 -7.03 13.08
N GLN A 99 20.46 -5.74 12.77
CA GLN A 99 21.05 -4.67 13.58
C GLN A 99 20.16 -4.23 14.76
N GLY A 100 18.95 -4.79 14.89
CA GLY A 100 18.00 -4.40 15.91
C GLY A 100 17.43 -2.98 15.75
N VAL A 101 17.53 -2.39 14.55
CA VAL A 101 17.04 -1.03 14.26
C VAL A 101 15.51 -1.02 14.11
N ILE A 102 14.97 -2.10 13.55
CA ILE A 102 13.54 -2.41 13.50
C ILE A 102 13.31 -3.85 13.98
N PRO A 103 12.14 -4.16 14.53
CA PRO A 103 11.85 -5.52 14.95
C PRO A 103 11.79 -6.49 13.76
N PRO A 104 12.02 -7.78 13.97
CA PRO A 104 11.82 -8.79 12.94
C PRO A 104 10.38 -8.78 12.42
N MET A 105 10.22 -8.67 11.10
CA MET A 105 8.94 -8.64 10.38
C MET A 105 8.94 -9.66 9.25
N ILE A 106 7.78 -10.17 8.89
CA ILE A 106 7.56 -10.85 7.61
C ILE A 106 7.46 -9.77 6.53
N ILE A 107 8.09 -9.97 5.36
CA ILE A 107 7.96 -9.06 4.23
C ILE A 107 7.18 -9.76 3.11
N LEU A 108 6.08 -9.17 2.70
CA LEU A 108 5.22 -9.66 1.63
C LEU A 108 5.44 -8.82 0.38
N PHE A 109 5.66 -9.48 -0.76
CA PHE A 109 5.79 -8.89 -2.08
C PHE A 109 4.66 -9.40 -2.98
N PRO A 110 3.49 -8.76 -3.00
CA PRO A 110 2.39 -9.15 -3.87
C PRO A 110 2.74 -8.96 -5.35
N ASN A 111 2.15 -9.78 -6.21
CA ASN A 111 2.18 -9.54 -7.64
C ASN A 111 1.11 -8.50 -8.01
N GLY A 112 1.53 -7.26 -8.23
CA GLY A 112 0.67 -6.13 -8.60
C GLY A 112 0.48 -5.97 -10.09
N MET A 113 1.00 -6.88 -10.93
CA MET A 113 1.07 -6.70 -12.38
C MET A 113 1.81 -5.42 -12.82
N PRO A 114 2.26 -5.32 -14.06
CA PRO A 114 3.09 -4.19 -14.51
C PRO A 114 2.43 -2.82 -14.36
N TYR A 115 1.10 -2.71 -14.47
CA TYR A 115 0.40 -1.43 -14.58
C TYR A 115 -1.00 -1.44 -13.96
N SER A 116 -1.26 -2.23 -12.93
CA SER A 116 -2.59 -2.30 -12.31
C SER A 116 -2.97 -1.06 -11.51
N MET A 117 -2.02 -0.18 -11.21
CA MET A 117 -2.19 0.96 -10.29
C MET A 117 -2.73 0.52 -8.92
N TRP A 118 -2.50 -0.74 -8.55
CA TRP A 118 -3.00 -1.35 -7.32
C TRP A 118 -4.50 -1.11 -7.10
N CYS A 119 -5.25 -1.07 -8.20
CA CYS A 119 -6.66 -0.70 -8.27
C CYS A 119 -7.45 -1.79 -8.97
N ASP A 120 -8.69 -2.00 -8.58
CA ASP A 120 -9.60 -2.80 -9.40
C ASP A 120 -9.82 -2.08 -10.73
N SER A 121 -9.73 -2.82 -11.85
CA SER A 121 -10.04 -2.24 -13.14
C SER A 121 -11.54 -1.91 -13.25
N ARG A 122 -11.86 -0.84 -13.97
CA ARG A 122 -13.24 -0.34 -14.14
C ARG A 122 -14.22 -1.41 -14.64
N ASP A 123 -13.73 -2.32 -15.45
CA ASP A 123 -14.51 -3.43 -16.01
C ASP A 123 -14.49 -4.70 -15.14
N GLY A 124 -13.78 -4.68 -14.01
CA GLY A 124 -13.69 -5.78 -13.06
C GLY A 124 -12.82 -6.96 -13.49
N ARG A 125 -12.16 -6.90 -14.67
CA ARG A 125 -11.31 -8.01 -15.15
C ARG A 125 -10.01 -8.17 -14.38
N VAL A 126 -9.50 -7.09 -13.79
CA VAL A 126 -8.31 -7.09 -12.94
C VAL A 126 -8.70 -6.54 -11.56
N PRO A 127 -9.25 -7.37 -10.67
CA PRO A 127 -9.70 -6.95 -9.33
C PRO A 127 -8.52 -6.89 -8.34
N MET A 128 -7.53 -6.04 -8.62
CA MET A 128 -6.25 -6.03 -7.91
C MET A 128 -6.37 -5.67 -6.44
N GLU A 129 -7.23 -4.71 -6.09
CA GLU A 129 -7.47 -4.36 -4.69
C GLU A 129 -8.05 -5.56 -3.92
N ARG A 130 -9.08 -6.21 -4.48
CA ARG A 130 -9.71 -7.38 -3.86
C ARG A 130 -8.74 -8.56 -3.75
N VAL A 131 -7.91 -8.79 -4.76
CA VAL A 131 -6.87 -9.83 -4.71
C VAL A 131 -5.90 -9.61 -3.56
N VAL A 132 -5.47 -8.37 -3.34
CA VAL A 132 -4.53 -8.06 -2.24
C VAL A 132 -5.23 -8.06 -0.89
N ILE A 133 -6.35 -7.37 -0.77
CA ILE A 133 -6.98 -7.10 0.52
C ILE A 133 -7.87 -8.26 0.98
N ASP A 134 -8.71 -8.79 0.07
CA ASP A 134 -9.75 -9.74 0.46
C ASP A 134 -9.28 -11.20 0.34
N ASP A 135 -8.27 -11.49 -0.50
CA ASP A 135 -7.78 -12.85 -0.71
C ASP A 135 -6.37 -13.08 -0.14
N LEU A 136 -5.37 -12.24 -0.56
CA LEU A 136 -3.98 -12.49 -0.19
C LEU A 136 -3.69 -12.23 1.29
N LEU A 137 -4.16 -11.13 1.86
CA LEU A 137 -3.92 -10.84 3.28
C LEU A 137 -4.53 -11.91 4.20
N PRO A 138 -5.80 -12.33 4.04
CA PRO A 138 -6.35 -13.44 4.80
C PRO A 138 -5.60 -14.77 4.58
N PHE A 139 -5.15 -15.05 3.34
CA PHE A 139 -4.34 -16.22 3.06
C PHE A 139 -3.01 -16.19 3.83
N VAL A 140 -2.34 -15.03 3.85
CA VAL A 140 -1.07 -14.86 4.58
C VAL A 140 -1.28 -15.03 6.08
N ASP A 141 -2.31 -14.44 6.66
CA ASP A 141 -2.61 -14.60 8.09
C ASP A 141 -2.94 -16.05 8.47
N ALA A 142 -3.59 -16.81 7.57
CA ALA A 142 -3.91 -18.20 7.81
C ALA A 142 -2.72 -19.16 7.67
N ASN A 143 -1.68 -18.78 6.90
CA ASN A 143 -0.59 -19.68 6.56
C ASN A 143 0.77 -19.27 7.16
N TYR A 144 0.88 -18.05 7.68
CA TYR A 144 2.09 -17.53 8.31
C TYR A 144 1.78 -16.99 9.70
N ARG A 145 2.80 -16.98 10.55
CA ARG A 145 2.68 -16.50 11.93
C ARG A 145 2.73 -14.97 11.99
N THR A 146 1.70 -14.34 11.44
CA THR A 146 1.48 -12.88 11.56
C THR A 146 0.80 -12.58 12.90
N ILE A 147 1.01 -11.36 13.43
CA ILE A 147 0.23 -10.85 14.58
C ILE A 147 -1.22 -10.61 14.14
N GLY A 148 -1.42 -10.25 12.87
CA GLY A 148 -2.73 -9.86 12.36
C GLY A 148 -3.14 -8.44 12.74
N GLY A 149 -4.43 -8.13 12.59
CA GLY A 149 -4.95 -6.80 12.92
C GLY A 149 -4.22 -5.68 12.20
N ARG A 150 -3.95 -4.58 12.90
CA ARG A 150 -3.23 -3.42 12.38
C ARG A 150 -1.70 -3.55 12.42
N HIS A 151 -1.13 -4.66 12.90
CA HIS A 151 0.32 -4.88 12.91
C HIS A 151 0.88 -5.08 11.48
N ARG A 152 0.44 -4.19 10.56
CA ARG A 152 0.82 -4.17 9.15
C ARG A 152 1.26 -2.78 8.74
N ILE A 153 2.34 -2.75 7.98
CA ILE A 153 2.84 -1.55 7.30
C ILE A 153 2.66 -1.77 5.80
N LEU A 154 1.99 -0.84 5.15
CA LEU A 154 1.83 -0.82 3.70
C LEU A 154 2.79 0.20 3.12
N GLU A 155 3.76 -0.25 2.36
CA GLU A 155 4.79 0.56 1.76
C GLU A 155 4.92 0.28 0.27
N GLY A 156 5.19 1.29 -0.52
CA GLY A 156 5.40 1.08 -1.94
C GLY A 156 6.11 2.24 -2.63
N PHE A 157 6.62 1.96 -3.83
CA PHE A 157 7.36 2.94 -4.63
C PHE A 157 6.63 3.23 -5.94
N SER A 158 6.62 4.50 -6.37
CA SER A 158 6.02 4.92 -7.66
C SER A 158 4.52 4.56 -7.71
N MET A 159 4.11 3.71 -8.68
CA MET A 159 2.78 3.11 -8.71
C MET A 159 2.42 2.46 -7.36
N GLY A 160 3.38 1.79 -6.71
CA GLY A 160 3.19 1.20 -5.39
C GLY A 160 3.03 2.22 -4.28
N GLY A 161 3.69 3.38 -4.37
CA GLY A 161 3.51 4.48 -3.43
C GLY A 161 2.11 5.09 -3.51
N GLN A 162 1.60 5.29 -4.73
CA GLN A 162 0.20 5.67 -4.95
C GLN A 162 -0.76 4.59 -4.44
N GLY A 163 -0.44 3.32 -4.70
CA GLY A 163 -1.20 2.17 -4.21
C GLY A 163 -1.23 2.10 -2.68
N ALA A 164 -0.10 2.36 -2.01
CA ALA A 164 -0.01 2.39 -0.55
C ALA A 164 -0.91 3.47 0.06
N GLY A 165 -0.90 4.68 -0.50
CA GLY A 165 -1.82 5.75 -0.09
C GLY A 165 -3.28 5.35 -0.34
N ARG A 166 -3.61 4.92 -1.55
CA ARG A 166 -4.99 4.60 -1.93
C ARG A 166 -5.58 3.45 -1.10
N LEU A 167 -4.89 2.31 -1.04
CA LEU A 167 -5.35 1.14 -0.30
C LEU A 167 -5.34 1.39 1.21
N GLY A 168 -4.25 2.00 1.70
CA GLY A 168 -4.06 2.25 3.12
C GLY A 168 -5.07 3.22 3.70
N PHE A 169 -5.34 4.34 3.03
CA PHE A 169 -6.38 5.27 3.47
C PHE A 169 -7.78 4.64 3.43
N ARG A 170 -8.05 3.76 2.47
CA ARG A 170 -9.34 3.06 2.40
C ARG A 170 -9.53 2.03 3.50
N ARG A 171 -8.44 1.42 3.94
CA ARG A 171 -8.44 0.30 4.89
C ARG A 171 -7.57 0.59 6.12
N THR A 172 -7.87 1.70 6.79
CA THR A 172 -7.21 2.09 8.05
C THR A 172 -7.37 1.07 9.18
N ASP A 173 -8.37 0.20 9.05
CA ASP A 173 -8.60 -0.95 9.92
C ASP A 173 -7.51 -2.03 9.80
N LEU A 174 -6.75 -2.05 8.70
CA LEU A 174 -5.75 -3.08 8.42
C LEU A 174 -4.30 -2.62 8.61
N PHE A 175 -4.03 -1.31 8.56
CA PHE A 175 -2.67 -0.80 8.50
C PHE A 175 -2.42 0.27 9.56
N ALA A 176 -1.34 0.12 10.34
CA ALA A 176 -0.88 1.14 11.27
C ALA A 176 0.11 2.11 10.64
N GLY A 177 0.83 1.70 9.59
CA GLY A 177 1.78 2.54 8.87
C GLY A 177 1.54 2.55 7.37
N LEU A 178 1.61 3.73 6.75
CA LEU A 178 1.50 3.95 5.32
C LEU A 178 2.73 4.71 4.83
N SER A 179 3.46 4.15 3.87
CA SER A 179 4.67 4.75 3.32
C SER A 179 4.55 4.90 1.81
N MET A 180 4.44 6.13 1.35
CA MET A 180 4.28 6.52 -0.04
C MET A 180 5.64 7.02 -0.58
N LEU A 181 6.41 6.15 -1.24
CA LEU A 181 7.74 6.47 -1.75
C LEU A 181 7.67 6.83 -3.23
N GLY A 182 8.14 8.04 -3.61
CA GLY A 182 8.10 8.52 -4.99
C GLY A 182 6.72 8.31 -5.64
N ALA A 183 5.65 8.60 -4.89
CA ALA A 183 4.31 8.17 -5.22
C ALA A 183 3.79 8.83 -6.52
N GLY A 184 3.18 8.02 -7.37
CA GLY A 184 2.52 8.50 -8.59
C GLY A 184 1.77 7.39 -9.34
N PRO A 185 0.70 7.76 -10.06
CA PRO A 185 0.22 9.11 -10.38
C PRO A 185 -0.56 9.77 -9.23
N LEU A 186 -0.32 11.05 -8.98
CA LEU A 186 -1.07 11.87 -8.01
C LEU A 186 -1.66 13.13 -8.64
N GLN A 187 -1.56 13.31 -9.96
CA GLN A 187 -2.18 14.40 -10.71
C GLN A 187 -3.69 14.20 -10.85
N ASP A 188 -4.45 15.30 -10.89
CA ASP A 188 -5.91 15.25 -10.97
C ASP A 188 -6.42 14.74 -12.33
N ASP A 189 -5.67 14.94 -13.42
CA ASP A 189 -5.89 14.28 -14.71
C ASP A 189 -4.76 13.30 -15.02
N PHE A 190 -5.07 12.02 -15.11
CA PHE A 190 -4.08 10.98 -15.40
C PHE A 190 -3.39 11.16 -16.76
N LEU A 191 -4.09 11.70 -17.74
CA LEU A 191 -3.54 11.91 -19.08
C LEU A 191 -2.56 13.09 -19.14
N GLU A 192 -2.62 14.02 -18.20
CA GLU A 192 -1.62 15.07 -18.05
C GLU A 192 -0.33 14.50 -17.48
N ALA A 193 0.74 14.57 -18.27
CA ALA A 193 2.04 14.10 -17.83
C ALA A 193 2.80 15.18 -17.07
N PRO A 194 3.40 14.88 -15.90
CA PRO A 194 4.46 15.72 -15.38
C PRO A 194 5.58 15.84 -16.41
N LEU A 195 6.18 17.04 -16.52
CA LEU A 195 7.37 17.22 -17.35
C LEU A 195 8.46 16.24 -16.92
N GLY A 196 9.05 15.52 -17.88
CA GLY A 196 10.07 14.50 -17.60
C GLY A 196 9.55 13.13 -17.17
N SER A 197 8.24 12.88 -17.27
CA SER A 197 7.67 11.56 -16.96
C SER A 197 8.22 10.49 -17.92
N ASP A 198 8.69 9.35 -17.35
CA ASP A 198 9.20 8.20 -18.10
C ASP A 198 8.09 7.40 -18.79
N ILE A 199 6.83 7.68 -18.48
CA ILE A 199 5.68 7.01 -19.09
C ILE A 199 5.27 7.76 -20.37
N SER A 200 5.51 7.15 -21.52
CA SER A 200 5.12 7.72 -22.81
C SER A 200 3.59 7.97 -22.88
N PRO A 201 3.14 8.97 -23.68
CA PRO A 201 1.71 9.23 -23.86
C PRO A 201 0.90 8.01 -24.29
N VAL A 202 1.47 7.15 -25.17
CA VAL A 202 0.83 5.93 -25.62
C VAL A 202 0.63 4.95 -24.48
N LYS A 203 1.66 4.71 -23.66
CA LYS A 203 1.58 3.85 -22.47
C LYS A 203 0.58 4.39 -21.46
N ARG A 204 0.54 5.72 -21.28
CA ARG A 204 -0.40 6.37 -20.38
C ARG A 204 -1.85 6.17 -20.83
N ALA A 205 -2.15 6.44 -22.10
CA ALA A 205 -3.48 6.19 -22.67
C ALA A 205 -3.91 4.71 -22.51
N MET A 206 -2.98 3.78 -22.70
CA MET A 206 -3.21 2.35 -22.51
C MET A 206 -3.52 2.00 -21.04
N ILE A 207 -2.78 2.54 -20.08
CA ILE A 207 -3.06 2.35 -18.65
C ILE A 207 -4.43 2.94 -18.31
N TYR A 208 -4.71 4.16 -18.79
CA TYR A 208 -5.99 4.85 -18.54
C TYR A 208 -7.17 4.04 -19.05
N GLN A 209 -7.06 3.46 -20.24
CA GLN A 209 -8.09 2.58 -20.80
C GLN A 209 -8.24 1.29 -19.97
N ASN A 210 -7.14 0.63 -19.63
CA ASN A 210 -7.18 -0.73 -19.03
C ASN A 210 -7.55 -0.73 -17.55
N VAL A 211 -7.12 0.29 -16.81
CA VAL A 211 -7.41 0.39 -15.37
C VAL A 211 -8.70 1.15 -15.14
N TRP A 212 -8.83 2.34 -15.74
CA TRP A 212 -9.96 3.24 -15.47
C TRP A 212 -11.02 3.28 -16.58
N GLY A 213 -10.88 2.49 -17.66
CA GLY A 213 -11.90 2.37 -18.72
C GLY A 213 -12.14 3.64 -19.51
N ASN A 214 -11.15 4.56 -19.57
CA ASN A 214 -11.29 5.93 -20.08
C ASN A 214 -12.37 6.75 -19.32
N ASP A 215 -12.64 6.42 -18.07
CA ASP A 215 -13.66 7.03 -17.24
C ASP A 215 -12.97 7.95 -16.20
N ALA A 216 -13.03 9.27 -16.41
CA ALA A 216 -12.43 10.27 -15.52
C ALA A 216 -13.10 10.26 -14.14
N ALA A 217 -14.41 9.98 -14.06
CA ALA A 217 -15.09 9.90 -12.78
C ALA A 217 -14.62 8.69 -11.96
N TYR A 218 -14.37 7.55 -12.63
CA TYR A 218 -13.80 6.39 -11.97
C TYR A 218 -12.35 6.64 -11.53
N TYR A 219 -11.53 7.31 -12.35
CA TYR A 219 -10.18 7.75 -11.95
C TYR A 219 -10.23 8.61 -10.68
N THR A 220 -11.07 9.65 -10.69
CA THR A 220 -11.25 10.55 -9.53
C THR A 220 -11.71 9.79 -8.29
N LEU A 221 -12.66 8.87 -8.41
CA LEU A 221 -13.14 8.03 -7.31
C LEU A 221 -12.02 7.16 -6.70
N GLN A 222 -11.09 6.70 -7.53
CA GLN A 222 -9.96 5.87 -7.11
C GLN A 222 -8.73 6.68 -6.69
N HIS A 223 -8.74 8.00 -6.86
CA HIS A 223 -7.61 8.86 -6.56
C HIS A 223 -7.37 8.95 -5.04
N PRO A 224 -6.11 8.89 -4.56
CA PRO A 224 -5.79 9.00 -3.13
C PRO A 224 -6.36 10.25 -2.45
N LYS A 225 -6.43 11.41 -3.14
CA LYS A 225 -7.07 12.62 -2.59
C LYS A 225 -8.56 12.38 -2.26
N THR A 226 -9.30 11.74 -3.16
CA THR A 226 -10.72 11.44 -2.94
C THR A 226 -10.89 10.45 -1.79
N VAL A 227 -10.05 9.41 -1.75
CA VAL A 227 -10.10 8.40 -0.69
C VAL A 227 -9.81 9.02 0.68
N ILE A 228 -8.73 9.82 0.80
CA ILE A 228 -8.39 10.43 2.09
C ILE A 228 -9.41 11.49 2.52
N THR A 229 -10.03 12.22 1.58
CA THR A 229 -11.11 13.15 1.93
C THR A 229 -12.25 12.45 2.68
N GLN A 230 -12.56 11.21 2.29
CA GLN A 230 -13.62 10.41 2.90
C GLN A 230 -13.17 9.71 4.19
N GLN A 231 -11.88 9.55 4.40
CA GLN A 231 -11.30 8.72 5.46
C GLN A 231 -10.41 9.50 6.44
N ALA A 232 -10.33 10.83 6.31
CA ALA A 232 -9.42 11.63 7.13
C ALA A 232 -9.66 11.43 8.64
N ALA A 233 -10.92 11.46 9.07
CA ALA A 233 -11.29 11.22 10.47
C ALA A 233 -10.84 9.83 10.95
N ALA A 234 -11.04 8.79 10.13
CA ALA A 234 -10.61 7.43 10.46
C ALA A 234 -9.07 7.28 10.51
N VAL A 235 -8.34 7.94 9.60
CA VAL A 235 -6.86 7.97 9.62
C VAL A 235 -6.34 8.63 10.89
N ILE A 236 -6.94 9.77 11.27
CA ILE A 236 -6.58 10.52 12.47
C ILE A 236 -6.96 9.74 13.74
N GLY A 237 -8.22 9.32 13.87
CA GLY A 237 -8.73 8.59 15.02
C GLY A 237 -8.00 7.27 15.27
N ARG A 238 -7.63 6.57 14.21
CA ARG A 238 -6.82 5.35 14.31
C ARG A 238 -5.32 5.59 14.47
N ARG A 239 -4.89 6.85 14.48
CA ARG A 239 -3.47 7.23 14.62
C ARG A 239 -2.56 6.52 13.60
N THR A 240 -3.05 6.42 12.35
CA THR A 240 -2.27 5.79 11.27
C THR A 240 -1.04 6.65 10.96
N VAL A 241 0.14 6.07 11.07
CA VAL A 241 1.40 6.77 10.80
C VAL A 241 1.61 6.88 9.29
N VAL A 242 1.61 8.10 8.75
CA VAL A 242 1.72 8.35 7.31
C VAL A 242 3.03 9.05 7.01
N ARG A 243 3.80 8.52 6.04
CA ARG A 243 4.95 9.21 5.46
C ARG A 243 4.90 9.26 3.94
N GLN A 244 5.42 10.34 3.41
CA GLN A 244 5.82 10.47 2.01
C GLN A 244 7.35 10.68 1.96
N ALA A 245 8.01 10.08 0.98
CA ALA A 245 9.42 10.36 0.72
C ALA A 245 9.74 10.20 -0.76
N LEU A 246 10.58 11.09 -1.29
CA LEU A 246 11.04 11.04 -2.68
C LEU A 246 12.38 11.77 -2.84
N GLY A 247 13.01 11.58 -3.99
CA GLY A 247 14.25 12.30 -4.32
C GLY A 247 13.98 13.71 -4.85
N SER A 248 14.91 14.65 -4.61
CA SER A 248 14.77 16.04 -5.08
C SER A 248 14.89 16.19 -6.60
N LEU A 249 15.42 15.19 -7.29
CA LEU A 249 15.52 15.13 -8.75
C LEU A 249 14.42 14.25 -9.36
N ASP A 250 13.49 13.76 -8.56
CA ASP A 250 12.33 13.00 -9.03
C ASP A 250 11.34 13.96 -9.72
N THR A 251 10.89 13.60 -10.92
CA THR A 251 9.91 14.39 -11.67
C THR A 251 8.53 14.46 -10.99
N LEU A 252 8.28 13.59 -10.00
CA LEU A 252 7.03 13.55 -9.25
C LEU A 252 7.03 14.48 -8.02
N VAL A 253 8.12 15.27 -7.79
CA VAL A 253 8.20 16.20 -6.64
C VAL A 253 7.00 17.16 -6.58
N PRO A 254 6.60 17.86 -7.65
CA PRO A 254 5.49 18.81 -7.53
C PRO A 254 4.19 18.17 -7.07
N MET A 255 3.80 17.03 -7.65
CA MET A 255 2.54 16.38 -7.27
C MET A 255 2.57 15.76 -5.86
N ASN A 256 3.74 15.34 -5.37
CA ASN A 256 3.87 14.86 -3.99
C ASN A 256 3.84 16.01 -2.98
N GLN A 257 4.38 17.20 -3.32
CA GLN A 257 4.25 18.41 -2.51
C GLN A 257 2.80 18.91 -2.48
N ASP A 258 2.10 18.86 -3.63
CA ASP A 258 0.67 19.19 -3.68
C ASP A 258 -0.17 18.24 -2.83
N PHE A 259 0.21 16.96 -2.79
CA PHE A 259 -0.48 15.97 -1.96
C PHE A 259 -0.17 16.16 -0.47
N ASP A 260 1.05 16.53 -0.10
CA ASP A 260 1.46 16.92 1.26
C ASP A 260 0.64 18.13 1.75
N ALA A 261 0.55 19.19 0.94
CA ALA A 261 -0.28 20.34 1.24
C ALA A 261 -1.77 19.96 1.40
N PHE A 262 -2.24 19.03 0.57
CA PHE A 262 -3.61 18.52 0.66
C PHE A 262 -3.86 17.76 1.98
N LEU A 263 -2.97 16.85 2.37
CA LEU A 263 -3.05 16.15 3.66
C LEU A 263 -3.03 17.13 4.84
N THR A 264 -2.16 18.16 4.77
CA THR A 264 -2.11 19.24 5.76
C THR A 264 -3.45 19.97 5.85
N SER A 265 -4.10 20.27 4.72
CA SER A 265 -5.39 20.96 4.68
C SER A 265 -6.52 20.15 5.34
N LEU A 266 -6.40 18.82 5.36
CA LEU A 266 -7.34 17.91 6.03
C LEU A 266 -6.98 17.65 7.50
N GLY A 267 -5.89 18.23 8.01
CA GLY A 267 -5.40 17.98 9.36
C GLY A 267 -4.84 16.57 9.58
N VAL A 268 -4.54 15.82 8.52
CA VAL A 268 -3.98 14.46 8.62
C VAL A 268 -2.52 14.53 9.06
N PRO A 269 -2.12 13.96 10.20
CA PRO A 269 -0.71 13.89 10.60
C PRO A 269 0.10 13.06 9.61
N HIS A 270 1.15 13.64 9.07
CA HIS A 270 2.04 12.97 8.12
C HIS A 270 3.42 13.63 8.08
N THR A 271 4.35 13.03 7.36
CA THR A 271 5.67 13.60 7.08
C THR A 271 5.96 13.55 5.59
N LEU A 272 6.64 14.58 5.06
CA LEU A 272 7.24 14.56 3.73
C LEU A 272 8.75 14.73 3.85
N THR A 273 9.52 13.82 3.24
CA THR A 273 10.98 13.92 3.12
C THR A 273 11.38 13.99 1.65
N VAL A 274 12.10 15.05 1.28
CA VAL A 274 12.69 15.19 -0.05
C VAL A 274 14.21 15.00 0.04
N ALA A 275 14.68 13.81 -0.37
CA ALA A 275 16.09 13.44 -0.27
C ALA A 275 16.92 14.15 -1.35
N PRO A 276 17.98 14.92 -1.00
CA PRO A 276 18.74 15.72 -1.95
C PRO A 276 19.53 14.85 -2.95
N GLY A 277 19.51 15.23 -4.23
CA GLY A 277 20.33 14.60 -5.29
C GLY A 277 19.83 13.24 -5.75
N ILE A 278 18.69 12.75 -5.28
CA ILE A 278 18.13 11.45 -5.63
C ILE A 278 17.05 11.62 -6.72
N GLY A 279 17.11 10.76 -7.74
CA GLY A 279 16.08 10.65 -8.78
C GLY A 279 14.96 9.68 -8.42
N HIS A 280 14.21 9.22 -9.43
CA HIS A 280 13.11 8.25 -9.26
C HIS A 280 13.65 6.81 -9.12
N SER A 281 14.16 6.46 -7.95
CA SER A 281 14.79 5.16 -7.66
C SER A 281 14.59 4.77 -6.20
N ALA A 282 13.93 3.65 -5.94
CA ALA A 282 13.71 3.14 -4.59
C ALA A 282 15.03 2.71 -3.92
N SER A 283 15.95 2.10 -4.69
CA SER A 283 17.24 1.61 -4.20
C SER A 283 18.19 2.74 -3.79
N ASP A 284 18.03 3.92 -4.36
CA ASP A 284 18.82 5.09 -3.99
C ASP A 284 18.12 5.91 -2.89
N LEU A 285 16.76 5.99 -2.96
CA LEU A 285 15.97 6.75 -2.00
C LEU A 285 16.06 6.18 -0.58
N LEU A 286 15.79 4.89 -0.41
CA LEU A 286 15.72 4.29 0.93
C LEU A 286 17.02 4.47 1.72
N PRO A 287 18.24 4.21 1.18
CA PRO A 287 19.48 4.53 1.90
C PRO A 287 19.67 6.03 2.15
N ALA A 288 19.25 6.89 1.20
CA ALA A 288 19.41 8.34 1.31
C ALA A 288 18.53 8.97 2.41
N LEU A 289 17.44 8.30 2.81
CA LEU A 289 16.64 8.72 3.98
C LEU A 289 17.41 8.59 5.30
N GLY A 290 18.53 7.87 5.30
CA GLY A 290 19.43 7.74 6.42
C GLY A 290 18.83 6.93 7.58
N PHE A 291 19.50 6.99 8.72
CA PHE A 291 19.12 6.21 9.90
C PHE A 291 17.74 6.61 10.47
N GLY A 292 17.37 7.89 10.36
CA GLY A 292 16.12 8.42 10.89
C GLY A 292 14.86 7.80 10.27
N GLN A 293 14.96 7.19 9.09
CA GLN A 293 13.81 6.57 8.44
C GLN A 293 13.20 5.40 9.24
N TRP A 294 14.02 4.72 10.03
CA TRP A 294 13.57 3.56 10.83
C TRP A 294 12.59 3.93 11.94
N ALA A 295 12.58 5.21 12.34
CA ALA A 295 11.60 5.71 13.29
C ALA A 295 10.16 5.54 12.80
N PHE A 296 9.92 5.62 11.48
CA PHE A 296 8.60 5.38 10.89
C PHE A 296 8.07 3.98 11.20
N TYR A 297 8.90 2.94 10.99
CA TYR A 297 8.47 1.56 11.22
C TYR A 297 8.21 1.29 12.70
N ASN A 298 9.09 1.78 13.56
CA ASN A 298 8.94 1.64 15.01
C ASN A 298 7.68 2.38 15.52
N ALA A 299 7.42 3.60 15.04
CA ALA A 299 6.23 4.37 15.38
C ALA A 299 4.95 3.66 14.90
N ALA A 300 4.94 3.16 13.66
CA ALA A 300 3.79 2.45 13.12
C ALA A 300 3.46 1.18 13.93
N LEU A 301 4.48 0.42 14.32
CA LEU A 301 4.28 -0.78 15.11
C LEU A 301 3.89 -0.48 16.56
N ALA A 302 4.38 0.61 17.12
CA ALA A 302 3.94 1.09 18.44
C ALA A 302 2.45 1.47 18.40
N GLU A 303 2.01 2.21 17.38
CA GLU A 303 0.58 2.56 17.21
C GLU A 303 -0.29 1.34 16.86
N ALA A 304 0.28 0.31 16.22
CA ALA A 304 -0.44 -0.95 15.97
C ALA A 304 -0.77 -1.71 17.25
N CYS A 305 0.15 -1.68 18.20
CA CYS A 305 0.01 -2.31 19.51
C CYS A 305 -0.94 -1.53 20.43
N ARG A 306 -0.89 -0.21 20.35
CA ARG A 306 -1.64 0.68 21.25
C ARG A 306 -3.15 0.54 21.04
N PRO A 307 -3.94 0.21 22.07
CA PRO A 307 -5.40 0.17 21.95
C PRO A 307 -5.95 1.51 21.41
N LEU A 308 -6.96 1.48 20.58
CA LEU A 308 -7.60 2.71 20.11
C LEU A 308 -8.25 3.48 21.25
N THR A 309 -8.66 2.77 22.28
CA THR A 309 -9.27 3.24 23.51
C THR A 309 -8.30 3.84 24.52
N ASP A 310 -6.99 3.72 24.30
CA ASP A 310 -5.93 4.48 25.02
C ASP A 310 -5.88 5.91 24.44
N VAL A 311 -6.77 6.76 24.91
CA VAL A 311 -7.00 8.12 24.41
C VAL A 311 -5.87 9.07 24.86
N ASP A 312 -5.40 8.93 26.11
CA ASP A 312 -4.34 9.80 26.67
C ASP A 312 -2.92 9.40 26.25
N GLY A 313 -2.76 8.21 25.67
CA GLY A 313 -1.47 7.73 25.19
C GLY A 313 -0.53 7.22 26.26
N SER A 314 -1.06 6.86 27.43
CA SER A 314 -0.29 6.31 28.53
C SER A 314 0.26 4.90 28.26
N GLY A 315 -0.34 4.18 27.27
CA GLY A 315 -0.06 2.79 26.93
C GLY A 315 -0.92 1.79 27.68
N VAL A 316 -1.83 2.25 28.53
CA VAL A 316 -2.78 1.44 29.29
C VAL A 316 -4.14 2.10 29.23
N VAL A 317 -5.19 1.33 28.97
CA VAL A 317 -6.57 1.84 28.99
C VAL A 317 -7.05 1.91 30.46
N ASP A 318 -7.20 3.10 30.99
CA ASP A 318 -7.56 3.31 32.40
C ASP A 318 -8.56 4.47 32.63
N ALA A 319 -8.68 4.95 33.86
CA ALA A 319 -9.58 6.04 34.22
C ALA A 319 -9.20 7.40 33.60
N GLY A 320 -7.94 7.58 33.18
CA GLY A 320 -7.48 8.75 32.42
C GLY A 320 -8.21 8.86 31.10
N ASP A 321 -8.30 7.75 30.38
CA ASP A 321 -8.98 7.67 29.06
C ASP A 321 -10.48 7.91 29.19
N VAL A 322 -11.11 7.31 30.19
CA VAL A 322 -12.53 7.57 30.51
C VAL A 322 -12.76 9.06 30.75
N SER A 323 -11.85 9.71 31.49
CA SER A 323 -11.97 11.13 31.81
C SER A 323 -11.88 12.01 30.57
N LEU A 324 -10.93 11.72 29.65
CA LEU A 324 -10.77 12.44 28.39
C LEU A 324 -11.97 12.22 27.47
N LEU A 325 -12.42 10.97 27.33
CA LEU A 325 -13.60 10.65 26.52
C LEU A 325 -14.84 11.41 27.01
N LEU A 326 -15.06 11.46 28.33
CA LEU A 326 -16.20 12.19 28.92
C LEU A 326 -16.10 13.71 28.73
N LEU A 327 -14.88 14.30 28.73
CA LEU A 327 -14.67 15.70 28.41
C LEU A 327 -15.06 16.04 26.97
N ASP A 328 -14.82 15.11 26.04
CA ASP A 328 -15.09 15.29 24.63
C ASP A 328 -16.46 14.73 24.19
N PHE A 329 -17.30 14.29 25.15
CA PHE A 329 -18.59 13.67 24.85
C PHE A 329 -19.51 14.60 24.04
N GLY A 330 -19.97 14.12 22.88
CA GLY A 330 -20.77 14.88 21.90
C GLY A 330 -19.93 15.71 20.91
N MET A 331 -18.59 15.74 21.05
CA MET A 331 -17.71 16.44 20.11
C MET A 331 -17.52 15.61 18.83
N THR A 332 -17.25 16.32 17.72
CA THR A 332 -16.84 15.73 16.45
C THR A 332 -15.36 15.97 16.20
N GLY A 333 -14.67 15.03 15.55
CA GLY A 333 -13.25 15.14 15.22
C GLY A 333 -12.32 15.03 16.44
N SER A 334 -12.78 14.49 17.56
CA SER A 334 -11.97 14.21 18.74
C SER A 334 -11.22 12.89 18.59
N PRO A 335 -10.01 12.75 19.17
CA PRO A 335 -9.33 11.46 19.31
C PRO A 335 -10.09 10.43 20.16
N ALA A 336 -11.07 10.86 20.93
CA ALA A 336 -11.93 10.00 21.74
C ALA A 336 -13.11 9.38 20.95
N ASP A 337 -13.29 9.73 19.67
CA ASP A 337 -14.14 9.03 18.69
C ASP A 337 -13.40 7.76 18.23
N VAL A 338 -13.46 6.71 19.05
CA VAL A 338 -12.63 5.50 18.89
C VAL A 338 -13.23 4.52 17.87
N ASP A 339 -14.54 4.59 17.60
CA ASP A 339 -15.17 3.80 16.54
C ASP A 339 -15.15 4.54 15.18
N ALA A 340 -14.73 5.81 15.18
CA ALA A 340 -14.62 6.68 14.00
C ALA A 340 -15.94 6.87 13.25
N ASP A 341 -17.06 6.93 13.99
CA ASP A 341 -18.39 7.20 13.44
C ASP A 341 -18.65 8.71 13.22
N GLY A 342 -17.78 9.57 13.73
CA GLY A 342 -17.75 11.01 13.54
C GLY A 342 -18.13 11.81 14.78
N ALA A 343 -18.48 11.18 15.90
CA ALA A 343 -18.82 11.85 17.15
C ALA A 343 -18.53 10.99 18.37
N VAL A 344 -18.02 11.59 19.44
CA VAL A 344 -17.82 10.90 20.72
C VAL A 344 -19.15 10.63 21.41
N THR A 345 -19.51 9.36 21.54
CA THR A 345 -20.83 8.93 22.03
C THR A 345 -20.73 7.80 23.07
N GLY A 346 -21.89 7.20 23.39
CA GLY A 346 -21.93 6.05 24.28
C GLY A 346 -21.33 4.78 23.69
N SER A 347 -21.19 4.67 22.35
CA SER A 347 -20.49 3.54 21.70
C SER A 347 -19.00 3.57 21.99
N ASP A 348 -18.38 4.75 21.93
CA ASP A 348 -16.96 4.93 22.25
C ASP A 348 -16.66 4.59 23.71
N LEU A 349 -17.54 5.06 24.61
CA LEU A 349 -17.43 4.73 26.03
C LEU A 349 -17.58 3.21 26.27
N ALA A 350 -18.48 2.56 25.57
CA ALA A 350 -18.67 1.12 25.69
C ALA A 350 -17.43 0.35 25.19
N MET A 351 -16.82 0.77 24.08
CA MET A 351 -15.58 0.20 23.59
C MET A 351 -14.43 0.38 24.58
N LEU A 352 -14.28 1.59 25.12
CA LEU A 352 -13.25 1.90 26.12
C LEU A 352 -13.41 1.04 27.37
N LEU A 353 -14.63 0.85 27.86
CA LEU A 353 -14.89 0.02 29.04
C LEU A 353 -14.63 -1.47 28.78
N LEU A 354 -14.81 -1.95 27.54
CA LEU A 354 -14.46 -3.32 27.15
C LEU A 354 -12.93 -3.55 27.16
N ASP A 355 -12.17 -2.52 26.78
CA ASP A 355 -10.71 -2.57 26.75
C ASP A 355 -10.06 -2.17 28.08
N PHE A 356 -10.84 -1.81 29.12
CA PHE A 356 -10.31 -1.30 30.38
C PHE A 356 -9.32 -2.27 31.04
N GLY A 357 -8.12 -1.78 31.34
CA GLY A 357 -7.01 -2.56 31.87
C GLY A 357 -6.15 -3.23 30.80
N THR A 358 -6.47 -3.08 29.50
CA THR A 358 -5.57 -3.56 28.46
C THR A 358 -4.36 -2.65 28.32
N ALA A 359 -3.23 -3.24 27.98
CA ALA A 359 -1.97 -2.54 27.73
C ALA A 359 -1.33 -3.06 26.44
N CYS A 360 -0.43 -2.26 25.88
CA CYS A 360 0.46 -2.71 24.83
C CYS A 360 1.50 -3.66 25.43
N ASP A 361 1.34 -4.96 25.24
CA ASP A 361 2.38 -5.93 25.55
C ASP A 361 3.47 -5.84 24.47
N ALA A 362 4.60 -5.19 24.80
CA ALA A 362 5.73 -4.93 23.93
C ALA A 362 6.58 -6.17 23.60
#